data_b3089018c4c89ceb55bc76d9c8d38bd9
#
_entry.id   b3089018c4c89ceb55bc76d9c8d38bd9
#
_cell.length_a   1.000
_cell.length_b   1.000
_cell.length_c   1.000
_cell.angle_alpha   90.00
_cell.angle_beta   90.00
_cell.angle_gamma   90.00
#
_symmetry.space_group_name_H-M   'P 1'
#
loop_
_entity.id
_entity.type
_entity.pdbx_description
1 polymer ?
#
loop_
_entity_poly.entity_id
_entity_poly.type
_entity_poly.pdbx_seq_one_letter_code
_entity_poly.pdbx_strand_id
1 'polypeptide(L)'
;MPRQGRVVVVGGAVLDAKVRTRSAAVLGTSNPGTSSSSVGGVGRNIAENLARLGTPTDLVAAVGDDLAGRTVVSHTRDAGVECAHVRTSVHPTGTYTAVLDDRGDLLIAVADMRATDELTVGDLTVVPSLLADADALVVDANLHADAVRWLFSAAADAGVIAVLEPVSVAKAADVATVIDGSVPLHTVTPNVDELAALVGQPVPDTVPGISAAALVLHDRGVEHVWVRRGTRGSLLSIAAPERPRLVLVGASSVEVADVTGAGDSMTAGYVHALLEGADVLESARYGQVLAALTCASPDTVRTDLTAALVAAHLTQTQPATEEINR
;
A
#
# COMPACT_ATOMS: atom_id res chain seq x y z
N MET A 1 10.72 -1.94 -28.84
CA MET A 1 9.70 -1.40 -27.92
C MET A 1 10.44 -0.96 -26.67
N PRO A 2 10.11 0.16 -26.03
CA PRO A 2 10.70 0.46 -24.73
C PRO A 2 10.42 -0.72 -23.78
N ARG A 3 11.37 -1.04 -22.90
CA ARG A 3 11.19 -2.09 -21.89
C ARG A 3 10.03 -1.65 -20.99
N GLN A 4 9.05 -2.53 -20.79
CA GLN A 4 7.97 -2.29 -19.83
C GLN A 4 8.56 -2.35 -18.42
N GLY A 5 8.30 -1.32 -17.60
CA GLY A 5 8.81 -1.26 -16.24
C GLY A 5 8.35 -2.47 -15.41
N ARG A 6 9.22 -3.00 -14.54
CA ARG A 6 8.97 -4.17 -13.68
C ARG A 6 9.01 -3.76 -12.20
N VAL A 7 8.15 -4.34 -11.39
CA VAL A 7 8.06 -4.05 -9.95
C VAL A 7 8.31 -5.31 -9.13
N VAL A 8 9.11 -5.17 -8.09
CA VAL A 8 9.18 -6.15 -6.99
C VAL A 8 8.39 -5.60 -5.82
N VAL A 9 7.41 -6.36 -5.33
CA VAL A 9 6.63 -6.02 -4.14
C VAL A 9 7.01 -7.00 -3.04
N VAL A 10 7.39 -6.48 -1.86
CA VAL A 10 7.73 -7.29 -0.69
C VAL A 10 6.80 -6.91 0.46
N GLY A 11 6.00 -7.85 0.97
CA GLY A 11 5.05 -7.53 2.03
C GLY A 11 4.06 -8.63 2.38
N GLY A 12 2.99 -8.25 3.05
CA GLY A 12 1.97 -9.14 3.54
C GLY A 12 1.07 -9.74 2.46
N ALA A 13 0.78 -11.04 2.62
CA ALA A 13 -0.20 -11.79 1.84
C ALA A 13 -1.04 -12.63 2.82
N VAL A 14 -2.32 -12.33 2.96
CA VAL A 14 -3.19 -12.87 4.03
C VAL A 14 -4.57 -13.23 3.50
N LEU A 15 -5.35 -13.90 4.34
CA LEU A 15 -6.78 -14.10 4.12
C LEU A 15 -7.56 -13.18 5.07
N ASP A 16 -8.36 -12.28 4.51
CA ASP A 16 -9.26 -11.42 5.28
C ASP A 16 -10.58 -12.15 5.53
N ALA A 17 -11.09 -12.07 6.76
CA ALA A 17 -12.40 -12.57 7.14
C ALA A 17 -13.23 -11.43 7.75
N LYS A 18 -14.41 -11.18 7.19
CA LYS A 18 -15.42 -10.27 7.75
C LYS A 18 -16.60 -11.08 8.26
N VAL A 19 -16.89 -10.99 9.55
CA VAL A 19 -18.07 -11.62 10.16
C VAL A 19 -18.96 -10.53 10.73
N ARG A 20 -20.29 -10.65 10.50
CA ARG A 20 -21.26 -9.65 10.94
C ARG A 20 -22.40 -10.32 11.69
N THR A 21 -22.72 -9.81 12.89
CA THR A 21 -23.87 -10.31 13.64
C THR A 21 -25.19 -9.86 13.00
N ARG A 22 -26.26 -10.68 13.14
CA ARG A 22 -27.59 -10.33 12.61
C ARG A 22 -28.39 -9.41 13.51
N SER A 23 -27.98 -9.27 14.76
CA SER A 23 -28.57 -8.42 15.79
C SER A 23 -27.47 -7.87 16.69
N ALA A 24 -27.81 -7.00 17.60
CA ALA A 24 -26.85 -6.46 18.58
C ALA A 24 -26.02 -7.59 19.20
N ALA A 25 -24.70 -7.45 19.17
CA ALA A 25 -23.79 -8.48 19.64
C ALA A 25 -23.90 -8.72 21.14
N VAL A 26 -23.99 -9.98 21.55
CA VAL A 26 -23.95 -10.40 22.96
C VAL A 26 -22.60 -11.04 23.23
N LEU A 27 -21.79 -10.43 24.12
CA LEU A 27 -20.48 -10.94 24.47
C LEU A 27 -20.57 -12.23 25.28
N GLY A 28 -19.58 -13.11 25.12
CA GLY A 28 -19.47 -14.36 25.89
C GLY A 28 -20.37 -15.50 25.42
N THR A 29 -21.04 -15.34 24.26
CA THR A 29 -21.86 -16.40 23.68
C THR A 29 -21.81 -16.40 22.14
N SER A 30 -22.39 -17.43 21.50
CA SER A 30 -22.53 -17.48 20.05
C SER A 30 -23.58 -16.48 19.55
N ASN A 31 -23.23 -15.73 18.53
CA ASN A 31 -24.13 -14.79 17.85
C ASN A 31 -24.40 -15.31 16.43
N PRO A 32 -25.69 -15.49 16.02
CA PRO A 32 -26.01 -15.78 14.64
C PRO A 32 -25.54 -14.64 13.74
N GLY A 33 -24.91 -14.96 12.60
CA GLY A 33 -24.32 -13.96 11.72
C GLY A 33 -24.11 -14.44 10.30
N THR A 34 -23.40 -13.64 9.53
CA THR A 34 -22.88 -13.95 8.20
C THR A 34 -21.35 -13.84 8.22
N SER A 35 -20.68 -14.60 7.37
CA SER A 35 -19.25 -14.49 7.18
C SER A 35 -18.90 -14.40 5.70
N SER A 36 -17.87 -13.66 5.37
CA SER A 36 -17.25 -13.62 4.06
C SER A 36 -15.74 -13.66 4.24
N SER A 37 -15.03 -14.19 3.25
CA SER A 37 -13.57 -14.13 3.19
C SER A 37 -13.13 -13.65 1.83
N SER A 38 -12.02 -12.92 1.81
CA SER A 38 -11.36 -12.44 0.61
C SER A 38 -9.84 -12.57 0.76
N VAL A 39 -9.14 -12.67 -0.34
CA VAL A 39 -7.69 -12.57 -0.30
C VAL A 39 -7.28 -11.12 -0.02
N GLY A 40 -6.29 -10.94 0.83
CA GLY A 40 -5.85 -9.64 1.34
C GLY A 40 -4.33 -9.58 1.53
N GLY A 41 -3.92 -8.60 2.32
CA GLY A 41 -2.52 -8.24 2.55
C GLY A 41 -2.09 -7.07 1.67
N VAL A 42 -1.50 -6.05 2.28
CA VAL A 42 -1.16 -4.78 1.60
C VAL A 42 -0.21 -5.02 0.44
N GLY A 43 0.89 -5.74 0.64
CA GLY A 43 1.83 -6.07 -0.45
C GLY A 43 1.15 -6.85 -1.57
N ARG A 44 0.34 -7.88 -1.25
CA ARG A 44 -0.40 -8.63 -2.25
C ARG A 44 -1.42 -7.77 -3.00
N ASN A 45 -2.16 -6.88 -2.31
CA ASN A 45 -3.14 -6.00 -2.94
C ASN A 45 -2.47 -5.03 -3.93
N ILE A 46 -1.31 -4.46 -3.54
CA ILE A 46 -0.51 -3.60 -4.42
C ILE A 46 -0.04 -4.38 -5.66
N ALA A 47 0.50 -5.59 -5.45
CA ALA A 47 0.98 -6.44 -6.55
C ALA A 47 -0.15 -6.80 -7.53
N GLU A 48 -1.33 -7.17 -7.04
CA GLU A 48 -2.48 -7.48 -7.89
C GLU A 48 -2.96 -6.27 -8.68
N ASN A 49 -3.07 -5.09 -8.05
CA ASN A 49 -3.43 -3.86 -8.77
C ASN A 49 -2.43 -3.54 -9.88
N LEU A 50 -1.12 -3.63 -9.62
CA LEU A 50 -0.07 -3.42 -10.62
C LEU A 50 -0.19 -4.40 -11.80
N ALA A 51 -0.36 -5.69 -11.52
CA ALA A 51 -0.51 -6.72 -12.55
C ALA A 51 -1.76 -6.48 -13.41
N ARG A 52 -2.89 -6.11 -12.80
CA ARG A 52 -4.14 -5.78 -13.51
C ARG A 52 -4.01 -4.52 -14.38
N LEU A 53 -3.16 -3.56 -13.99
CA LEU A 53 -2.79 -2.41 -14.82
C LEU A 53 -1.85 -2.78 -15.97
N GLY A 54 -1.32 -4.02 -15.98
CA GLY A 54 -0.41 -4.51 -17.01
C GLY A 54 1.07 -4.35 -16.65
N THR A 55 1.42 -3.94 -15.44
CA THR A 55 2.81 -3.84 -14.97
C THR A 55 3.31 -5.22 -14.54
N PRO A 56 4.39 -5.78 -15.14
CA PRO A 56 5.03 -7.00 -14.69
C PRO A 56 5.43 -6.90 -13.22
N THR A 57 4.94 -7.81 -12.38
CA THR A 57 5.09 -7.69 -10.93
C THR A 57 5.46 -9.02 -10.29
N ASP A 58 6.53 -9.02 -9.49
CA ASP A 58 6.92 -10.13 -8.62
C ASP A 58 6.46 -9.86 -7.19
N LEU A 59 5.82 -10.83 -6.56
CA LEU A 59 5.49 -10.78 -5.14
C LEU A 59 6.43 -11.64 -4.32
N VAL A 60 7.09 -11.03 -3.34
CA VAL A 60 7.87 -11.70 -2.29
C VAL A 60 7.08 -11.61 -0.98
N ALA A 61 6.58 -12.73 -0.52
CA ALA A 61 5.71 -12.82 0.66
C ALA A 61 5.86 -14.19 1.34
N ALA A 62 5.15 -14.41 2.43
CA ALA A 62 5.06 -15.72 3.07
C ALA A 62 3.61 -16.09 3.38
N VAL A 63 3.26 -17.36 3.15
CA VAL A 63 1.96 -17.95 3.48
C VAL A 63 2.18 -19.32 4.14
N GLY A 64 1.22 -19.82 4.88
CA GLY A 64 1.28 -21.17 5.47
C GLY A 64 1.05 -22.28 4.43
N ASP A 65 1.44 -23.52 4.78
CA ASP A 65 1.05 -24.72 4.02
C ASP A 65 -0.37 -25.17 4.39
N ASP A 66 -1.33 -24.31 4.10
CA ASP A 66 -2.74 -24.53 4.41
C ASP A 66 -3.66 -24.15 3.23
N LEU A 67 -4.96 -24.33 3.40
CA LEU A 67 -5.93 -23.99 2.35
C LEU A 67 -5.95 -22.49 2.06
N ALA A 68 -5.80 -21.65 3.10
CA ALA A 68 -5.79 -20.19 2.95
C ALA A 68 -4.60 -19.76 2.11
N GLY A 69 -3.40 -20.28 2.38
CA GLY A 69 -2.19 -19.97 1.62
C GLY A 69 -2.29 -20.37 0.14
N ARG A 70 -2.81 -21.58 -0.11
CA ARG A 70 -3.07 -22.04 -1.49
C ARG A 70 -4.07 -21.13 -2.20
N THR A 71 -5.13 -20.69 -1.51
CA THR A 71 -6.14 -19.78 -2.06
C THR A 71 -5.53 -18.42 -2.39
N VAL A 72 -4.76 -17.82 -1.46
CA VAL A 72 -4.08 -16.54 -1.64
C VAL A 72 -3.14 -16.60 -2.84
N VAL A 73 -2.26 -17.61 -2.91
CA VAL A 73 -1.28 -17.74 -4.01
C VAL A 73 -1.96 -18.00 -5.35
N SER A 74 -2.98 -18.88 -5.40
CA SER A 74 -3.69 -19.15 -6.66
C SER A 74 -4.38 -17.90 -7.20
N HIS A 75 -5.15 -17.21 -6.34
CA HIS A 75 -5.88 -16.00 -6.75
C HIS A 75 -4.92 -14.90 -7.24
N THR A 76 -3.81 -14.70 -6.53
CA THR A 76 -2.81 -13.70 -6.87
C THR A 76 -2.12 -14.01 -8.21
N ARG A 77 -1.79 -15.29 -8.44
CA ARG A 77 -1.23 -15.75 -9.71
C ARG A 77 -2.23 -15.62 -10.87
N ASP A 78 -3.50 -15.95 -10.64
CA ASP A 78 -4.56 -15.85 -11.65
C ASP A 78 -4.81 -14.38 -12.07
N ALA A 79 -4.48 -13.43 -11.21
CA ALA A 79 -4.50 -12.00 -11.51
C ALA A 79 -3.27 -11.51 -12.30
N GLY A 80 -2.28 -12.37 -12.55
CA GLY A 80 -1.10 -12.06 -13.37
C GLY A 80 0.15 -11.71 -12.57
N VAL A 81 0.16 -11.88 -11.25
CA VAL A 81 1.35 -11.65 -10.40
C VAL A 81 2.28 -12.87 -10.45
N GLU A 82 3.59 -12.64 -10.59
CA GLU A 82 4.58 -13.70 -10.43
C GLU A 82 4.73 -14.04 -8.94
N CYS A 83 4.42 -15.30 -8.60
CA CYS A 83 4.37 -15.80 -7.21
C CYS A 83 5.46 -16.84 -6.91
N ALA A 84 6.50 -16.99 -7.77
CA ALA A 84 7.57 -17.96 -7.54
C ALA A 84 8.35 -17.70 -6.23
N HIS A 85 8.28 -16.48 -5.72
CA HIS A 85 8.97 -16.03 -4.51
C HIS A 85 8.05 -15.88 -3.28
N VAL A 86 6.82 -16.37 -3.37
CA VAL A 86 5.96 -16.55 -2.19
C VAL A 86 6.36 -17.85 -1.51
N ARG A 87 6.99 -17.72 -0.34
CA ARG A 87 7.50 -18.87 0.41
C ARG A 87 6.46 -19.50 1.33
N THR A 88 6.67 -20.75 1.65
CA THR A 88 5.89 -21.46 2.67
C THR A 88 6.51 -21.25 4.04
N SER A 89 5.72 -20.69 4.97
CA SER A 89 6.05 -20.49 6.38
C SER A 89 5.74 -21.76 7.20
N VAL A 90 6.39 -21.91 8.36
CA VAL A 90 6.01 -22.90 9.37
C VAL A 90 4.75 -22.50 10.15
N HIS A 91 4.38 -21.22 10.10
CA HIS A 91 3.15 -20.69 10.70
C HIS A 91 1.98 -20.79 9.72
N PRO A 92 0.73 -20.80 10.19
CA PRO A 92 -0.44 -20.67 9.34
C PRO A 92 -0.39 -19.40 8.50
N THR A 93 -1.08 -19.41 7.35
CA THR A 93 -1.29 -18.20 6.55
C THR A 93 -1.85 -17.07 7.40
N GLY A 94 -1.29 -15.89 7.22
CA GLY A 94 -1.75 -14.69 7.93
C GLY A 94 -3.25 -14.45 7.74
N THR A 95 -3.93 -13.97 8.76
CA THR A 95 -5.36 -13.65 8.71
C THR A 95 -5.64 -12.31 9.35
N TYR A 96 -6.57 -11.55 8.77
CA TYR A 96 -7.20 -10.42 9.43
C TYR A 96 -8.69 -10.72 9.59
N THR A 97 -9.15 -10.88 10.84
CA THR A 97 -10.55 -11.20 11.13
C THR A 97 -11.23 -10.01 11.78
N ALA A 98 -12.17 -9.39 11.07
CA ALA A 98 -13.00 -8.30 11.57
C ALA A 98 -14.39 -8.82 11.98
N VAL A 99 -14.80 -8.53 13.20
CA VAL A 99 -16.13 -8.79 13.73
C VAL A 99 -16.91 -7.48 13.76
N LEU A 100 -18.00 -7.44 13.02
CA LEU A 100 -18.89 -6.28 12.90
C LEU A 100 -20.21 -6.54 13.63
N ASP A 101 -20.81 -5.50 14.16
CA ASP A 101 -22.17 -5.56 14.70
C ASP A 101 -23.24 -5.58 13.58
N ASP A 102 -24.51 -5.58 13.98
CA ASP A 102 -25.66 -5.57 13.05
C ASP A 102 -25.79 -4.26 12.25
N ARG A 103 -25.10 -3.19 12.64
CA ARG A 103 -25.05 -1.91 11.92
C ARG A 103 -23.87 -1.86 10.95
N GLY A 104 -22.89 -2.78 11.10
CA GLY A 104 -21.65 -2.80 10.34
C GLY A 104 -20.49 -2.09 11.02
N ASP A 105 -20.66 -1.67 12.28
CA ASP A 105 -19.59 -1.07 13.05
C ASP A 105 -18.60 -2.13 13.57
N LEU A 106 -17.31 -1.82 13.55
CA LEU A 106 -16.26 -2.74 14.00
C LEU A 106 -16.35 -2.94 15.53
N LEU A 107 -16.58 -4.16 15.97
CA LEU A 107 -16.54 -4.54 17.39
C LEU A 107 -15.13 -4.90 17.84
N ILE A 108 -14.45 -5.71 17.05
CA ILE A 108 -13.07 -6.17 17.30
C ILE A 108 -12.45 -6.65 15.98
N ALA A 109 -11.15 -6.47 15.85
CA ALA A 109 -10.37 -7.14 14.82
C ALA A 109 -9.19 -7.86 15.43
N VAL A 110 -8.82 -9.01 14.84
CA VAL A 110 -7.64 -9.80 15.22
C VAL A 110 -6.82 -10.04 13.97
N ALA A 111 -5.55 -9.64 14.02
CA ALA A 111 -4.57 -9.89 12.97
C ALA A 111 -3.57 -10.95 13.45
N ASP A 112 -3.47 -12.05 12.70
CA ASP A 112 -2.37 -13.01 12.85
C ASP A 112 -1.42 -12.84 11.68
N MET A 113 -0.25 -12.25 11.92
CA MET A 113 0.73 -11.92 10.87
C MET A 113 2.00 -12.76 10.99
N ARG A 114 2.02 -13.84 11.80
CA ARG A 114 3.22 -14.64 12.09
C ARG A 114 3.93 -15.15 10.85
N ALA A 115 3.22 -15.53 9.79
CA ALA A 115 3.84 -15.95 8.54
C ALA A 115 4.64 -14.82 7.88
N THR A 116 4.11 -13.57 7.91
CA THR A 116 4.80 -12.39 7.38
C THR A 116 5.94 -11.96 8.32
N ASP A 117 5.72 -12.00 9.63
CA ASP A 117 6.75 -11.65 10.65
C ASP A 117 7.95 -12.59 10.59
N GLU A 118 7.82 -13.80 10.02
CA GLU A 118 8.92 -14.75 9.81
C GLU A 118 9.89 -14.34 8.70
N LEU A 119 9.51 -13.39 7.84
CA LEU A 119 10.37 -12.90 6.77
C LEU A 119 11.53 -12.07 7.30
N THR A 120 12.69 -12.72 7.42
CA THR A 120 13.95 -12.10 7.83
C THR A 120 14.81 -11.72 6.63
N VAL A 121 15.88 -10.96 6.81
CA VAL A 121 16.87 -10.66 5.77
C VAL A 121 17.39 -11.95 5.09
N GLY A 122 17.56 -13.05 5.86
CA GLY A 122 17.99 -14.33 5.32
C GLY A 122 17.02 -14.94 4.31
N ASP A 123 15.74 -14.64 4.43
CA ASP A 123 14.66 -15.12 3.56
C ASP A 123 14.48 -14.26 2.31
N LEU A 124 14.99 -13.03 2.34
CA LEU A 124 14.87 -12.03 1.28
C LEU A 124 16.05 -11.99 0.32
N THR A 125 17.03 -12.92 0.45
CA THR A 125 18.27 -12.93 -0.34
C THR A 125 18.08 -13.07 -1.84
N VAL A 126 16.89 -13.44 -2.30
CA VAL A 126 16.52 -13.46 -3.73
C VAL A 126 16.29 -12.04 -4.28
N VAL A 127 15.91 -11.08 -3.43
CA VAL A 127 15.47 -9.74 -3.88
C VAL A 127 16.54 -9.00 -4.69
N PRO A 128 17.83 -8.96 -4.33
CA PRO A 128 18.85 -8.29 -5.16
C PRO A 128 18.90 -8.82 -6.61
N SER A 129 18.67 -10.12 -6.82
CA SER A 129 18.64 -10.67 -8.17
C SER A 129 17.39 -10.27 -8.95
N LEU A 130 16.25 -10.07 -8.27
CA LEU A 130 15.02 -9.55 -8.87
C LEU A 130 15.16 -8.07 -9.22
N LEU A 131 15.81 -7.30 -8.35
CA LEU A 131 16.04 -5.85 -8.57
C LEU A 131 16.95 -5.56 -9.76
N ALA A 132 17.82 -6.50 -10.17
CA ALA A 132 18.65 -6.33 -11.35
C ALA A 132 17.83 -6.15 -12.65
N ASP A 133 16.59 -6.64 -12.65
CA ASP A 133 15.66 -6.55 -13.76
C ASP A 133 14.40 -5.70 -13.44
N ALA A 134 14.35 -5.07 -12.27
CA ALA A 134 13.24 -4.22 -11.85
C ALA A 134 13.55 -2.73 -12.00
N ASP A 135 12.51 -1.92 -11.98
CA ASP A 135 12.57 -0.46 -12.03
C ASP A 135 12.03 0.16 -10.73
N ALA A 136 11.24 -0.60 -9.97
CA ALA A 136 10.71 -0.19 -8.67
C ALA A 136 10.68 -1.35 -7.66
N LEU A 137 10.93 -1.01 -6.39
CA LEU A 137 10.67 -1.83 -5.21
C LEU A 137 9.57 -1.17 -4.39
N VAL A 138 8.51 -1.92 -4.08
CA VAL A 138 7.49 -1.50 -3.13
C VAL A 138 7.57 -2.38 -1.89
N VAL A 139 7.68 -1.78 -0.73
CA VAL A 139 7.75 -2.49 0.56
C VAL A 139 6.58 -2.03 1.42
N ASP A 140 5.82 -2.98 1.97
CA ASP A 140 4.85 -2.66 3.01
C ASP A 140 5.47 -2.83 4.41
N ALA A 141 5.02 -2.02 5.35
CA ALA A 141 5.55 -1.98 6.72
C ALA A 141 5.07 -3.16 7.60
N ASN A 142 4.53 -4.24 7.02
CA ASN A 142 4.30 -5.47 7.78
C ASN A 142 5.59 -6.20 8.13
N LEU A 143 6.69 -5.90 7.44
CA LEU A 143 8.01 -6.48 7.69
C LEU A 143 8.69 -5.83 8.90
N HIS A 144 9.64 -6.55 9.51
CA HIS A 144 10.49 -5.99 10.55
C HIS A 144 11.38 -4.86 10.00
N ALA A 145 11.69 -3.87 10.84
CA ALA A 145 12.44 -2.66 10.46
C ALA A 145 13.82 -2.96 9.85
N ASP A 146 14.54 -3.96 10.32
CA ASP A 146 15.83 -4.38 9.78
C ASP A 146 15.69 -5.00 8.38
N ALA A 147 14.63 -5.76 8.11
CA ALA A 147 14.33 -6.27 6.78
C ALA A 147 13.98 -5.13 5.82
N VAL A 148 13.16 -4.16 6.25
CA VAL A 148 12.82 -2.96 5.46
C VAL A 148 14.07 -2.14 5.13
N ARG A 149 14.96 -1.89 6.11
CA ARG A 149 16.23 -1.20 5.91
C ARG A 149 17.11 -1.91 4.89
N TRP A 150 17.24 -3.22 5.02
CA TRP A 150 18.03 -4.03 4.11
C TRP A 150 17.50 -3.98 2.68
N LEU A 151 16.16 -4.04 2.50
CA LEU A 151 15.49 -3.94 1.20
C LEU A 151 15.76 -2.58 0.54
N PHE A 152 15.69 -1.48 1.29
CA PHE A 152 15.99 -0.15 0.75
C PHE A 152 17.46 0.00 0.39
N SER A 153 18.39 -0.59 1.17
CA SER A 153 19.80 -0.62 0.79
C SER A 153 20.01 -1.39 -0.52
N ALA A 154 19.34 -2.54 -0.68
CA ALA A 154 19.43 -3.31 -1.92
C ALA A 154 18.85 -2.57 -3.13
N ALA A 155 17.76 -1.80 -2.95
CA ALA A 155 17.20 -0.96 -4.00
C ALA A 155 18.16 0.19 -4.38
N ALA A 156 18.78 0.84 -3.41
CA ALA A 156 19.78 1.89 -3.63
C ALA A 156 21.00 1.36 -4.40
N ASP A 157 21.53 0.20 -4.00
CA ASP A 157 22.66 -0.48 -4.68
C ASP A 157 22.32 -0.85 -6.13
N ALA A 158 21.06 -1.21 -6.40
CA ALA A 158 20.56 -1.53 -7.73
C ALA A 158 20.16 -0.29 -8.57
N GLY A 159 20.08 0.89 -7.97
CA GLY A 159 19.58 2.12 -8.61
C GLY A 159 18.07 2.08 -8.91
N VAL A 160 17.30 1.32 -8.12
CA VAL A 160 15.86 1.09 -8.26
C VAL A 160 15.10 2.01 -7.32
N ILE A 161 14.00 2.63 -7.80
CA ILE A 161 13.18 3.48 -6.94
C ILE A 161 12.52 2.64 -5.84
N ALA A 162 12.57 3.13 -4.58
CA ALA A 162 11.97 2.48 -3.43
C ALA A 162 10.74 3.25 -2.93
N VAL A 163 9.63 2.53 -2.70
CA VAL A 163 8.37 3.08 -2.20
C VAL A 163 7.98 2.34 -0.92
N LEU A 164 7.67 3.09 0.14
CA LEU A 164 7.19 2.55 1.42
C LEU A 164 5.69 2.79 1.57
N GLU A 165 4.94 1.72 1.78
CA GLU A 165 3.55 1.75 2.23
C GLU A 165 3.50 1.49 3.75
N PRO A 166 3.10 2.48 4.59
CA PRO A 166 3.18 2.38 6.05
C PRO A 166 2.16 1.43 6.70
N VAL A 167 1.10 1.03 6.01
CA VAL A 167 0.08 0.04 6.41
C VAL A 167 -0.85 0.49 7.54
N SER A 168 -0.28 0.89 8.68
CA SER A 168 -1.04 1.33 9.86
C SER A 168 -0.16 2.14 10.81
N VAL A 169 -0.80 2.84 11.75
CA VAL A 169 -0.09 3.66 12.76
C VAL A 169 0.97 2.86 13.52
N ALA A 170 0.65 1.64 13.96
CA ALA A 170 1.60 0.79 14.69
C ALA A 170 2.78 0.38 13.82
N LYS A 171 2.52 -0.10 12.59
CA LYS A 171 3.56 -0.52 11.65
C LYS A 171 4.41 0.68 11.17
N ALA A 172 3.80 1.84 10.96
CA ALA A 172 4.52 3.09 10.66
C ALA A 172 5.50 3.46 11.78
N ALA A 173 5.09 3.33 13.05
CA ALA A 173 5.96 3.57 14.19
C ALA A 173 7.14 2.59 14.25
N ASP A 174 6.91 1.30 13.95
CA ASP A 174 7.94 0.26 13.95
C ASP A 174 9.03 0.55 12.90
N VAL A 175 8.64 1.04 11.71
CA VAL A 175 9.60 1.34 10.62
C VAL A 175 10.11 2.79 10.61
N ALA A 176 9.63 3.66 11.51
CA ALA A 176 10.05 5.06 11.56
C ALA A 176 11.57 5.23 11.70
N THR A 177 12.25 4.29 12.40
CA THR A 177 13.70 4.30 12.60
C THR A 177 14.50 3.93 11.33
N VAL A 178 13.85 3.39 10.31
CA VAL A 178 14.48 3.07 9.00
C VAL A 178 14.67 4.33 8.18
N ILE A 179 13.77 5.31 8.34
CA ILE A 179 13.83 6.59 7.64
C ILE A 179 14.73 7.55 8.45
N ASP A 180 16.04 7.38 8.33
CA ASP A 180 17.05 8.12 9.12
C ASP A 180 18.10 8.84 8.25
N GLY A 181 17.91 8.83 6.93
CA GLY A 181 18.83 9.44 5.98
C GLY A 181 20.00 8.55 5.55
N SER A 182 20.13 7.34 6.12
CA SER A 182 21.20 6.41 5.75
C SER A 182 20.97 5.75 4.38
N VAL A 183 19.69 5.65 3.96
CA VAL A 183 19.30 5.07 2.68
C VAL A 183 18.26 5.98 2.01
N PRO A 184 18.41 6.31 0.71
CA PRO A 184 17.42 7.12 0.01
C PRO A 184 16.09 6.38 -0.13
N LEU A 185 14.99 7.11 0.04
CA LEU A 185 13.63 6.61 -0.17
C LEU A 185 12.91 7.54 -1.16
N HIS A 186 12.50 6.99 -2.30
CA HIS A 186 11.85 7.79 -3.33
C HIS A 186 10.48 8.30 -2.85
N THR A 187 9.61 7.42 -2.33
CA THR A 187 8.26 7.84 -1.92
C THR A 187 7.80 7.11 -0.67
N VAL A 188 7.12 7.83 0.21
CA VAL A 188 6.32 7.26 1.30
C VAL A 188 4.87 7.71 1.15
N THR A 189 3.90 6.79 1.41
CA THR A 189 2.47 6.99 1.13
C THR A 189 1.58 6.90 2.38
N PRO A 190 1.83 7.67 3.46
CA PRO A 190 1.07 7.62 4.70
C PRO A 190 -0.31 8.28 4.57
N ASN A 191 -1.24 7.90 5.46
CA ASN A 191 -2.29 8.81 5.90
C ASN A 191 -1.75 9.77 6.98
N VAL A 192 -2.59 10.67 7.51
CA VAL A 192 -2.13 11.70 8.48
C VAL A 192 -1.68 11.08 9.80
N ASP A 193 -2.36 10.04 10.28
CA ASP A 193 -2.03 9.37 11.53
C ASP A 193 -0.75 8.52 11.40
N GLU A 194 -0.57 7.87 10.26
CA GLU A 194 0.66 7.16 9.90
C GLU A 194 1.84 8.14 9.74
N LEU A 195 1.62 9.31 9.13
CA LEU A 195 2.63 10.37 9.06
C LEU A 195 3.06 10.82 10.46
N ALA A 196 2.10 11.00 11.37
CA ALA A 196 2.39 11.35 12.77
C ALA A 196 3.26 10.27 13.45
N ALA A 197 2.99 8.99 13.19
CA ALA A 197 3.79 7.88 13.69
C ALA A 197 5.22 7.87 13.10
N LEU A 198 5.36 8.09 11.78
CA LEU A 198 6.66 8.16 11.12
C LEU A 198 7.55 9.29 11.63
N VAL A 199 6.97 10.46 11.94
CA VAL A 199 7.74 11.60 12.46
C VAL A 199 7.90 11.57 13.99
N GLY A 200 7.12 10.72 14.69
CA GLY A 200 7.17 10.56 16.15
C GLY A 200 6.48 11.70 16.94
N GLN A 201 5.58 12.45 16.33
CA GLN A 201 4.83 13.54 16.97
C GLN A 201 3.45 13.74 16.34
N PRO A 202 2.47 14.29 17.06
CA PRO A 202 1.15 14.60 16.51
C PRO A 202 1.24 15.53 15.30
N VAL A 203 0.50 15.21 14.25
CA VAL A 203 0.40 16.03 13.03
C VAL A 203 -1.03 16.51 12.86
N PRO A 204 -1.29 17.84 12.94
CA PRO A 204 -2.61 18.37 12.62
C PRO A 204 -2.95 18.08 11.15
N ASP A 205 -4.20 17.67 10.88
CA ASP A 205 -4.66 17.44 9.51
C ASP A 205 -5.02 18.77 8.81
N THR A 206 -4.00 19.59 8.69
CA THR A 206 -3.99 20.87 7.98
C THR A 206 -2.80 20.91 7.04
N VAL A 207 -2.88 21.72 5.99
CA VAL A 207 -1.74 21.88 5.06
C VAL A 207 -0.46 22.28 5.79
N PRO A 208 -0.45 23.27 6.70
CA PRO A 208 0.78 23.61 7.44
C PRO A 208 1.32 22.47 8.32
N GLY A 209 0.42 21.72 9.00
CA GLY A 209 0.81 20.61 9.86
C GLY A 209 1.47 19.47 9.06
N ILE A 210 0.82 19.05 7.96
CA ILE A 210 1.34 18.02 7.07
C ILE A 210 2.64 18.47 6.42
N SER A 211 2.74 19.73 5.97
CA SER A 211 3.96 20.28 5.38
C SER A 211 5.14 20.24 6.35
N ALA A 212 4.93 20.61 7.61
CA ALA A 212 5.97 20.58 8.63
C ALA A 212 6.45 19.14 8.90
N ALA A 213 5.54 18.17 8.93
CA ALA A 213 5.88 16.75 9.08
C ALA A 213 6.61 16.19 7.84
N ALA A 214 6.18 16.57 6.64
CA ALA A 214 6.85 16.17 5.40
C ALA A 214 8.29 16.69 5.33
N LEU A 215 8.57 17.91 5.81
CA LEU A 215 9.93 18.44 5.93
C LEU A 215 10.84 17.55 6.77
N VAL A 216 10.34 17.03 7.90
CA VAL A 216 11.10 16.10 8.75
C VAL A 216 11.49 14.84 7.97
N LEU A 217 10.60 14.32 7.12
CA LEU A 217 10.91 13.14 6.29
C LEU A 217 11.86 13.48 5.13
N HIS A 218 11.74 14.68 4.54
CA HIS A 218 12.70 15.14 3.53
C HIS A 218 14.10 15.28 4.11
N ASP A 219 14.24 15.84 5.32
CA ASP A 219 15.52 15.93 6.03
C ASP A 219 16.12 14.55 6.35
N ARG A 220 15.26 13.51 6.37
CA ARG A 220 15.66 12.10 6.53
C ARG A 220 15.81 11.35 5.20
N GLY A 221 15.91 12.06 4.06
CA GLY A 221 16.23 11.46 2.76
C GLY A 221 15.03 10.92 1.97
N VAL A 222 13.80 11.27 2.32
CA VAL A 222 12.61 10.95 1.52
C VAL A 222 12.43 12.01 0.43
N GLU A 223 12.37 11.61 -0.84
CA GLU A 223 12.19 12.54 -1.95
C GLU A 223 10.74 13.02 -2.08
N HIS A 224 9.76 12.12 -1.90
CA HIS A 224 8.35 12.42 -2.04
C HIS A 224 7.55 11.89 -0.85
N VAL A 225 6.76 12.77 -0.22
CA VAL A 225 5.84 12.41 0.86
C VAL A 225 4.42 12.64 0.35
N TRP A 226 3.69 11.56 0.08
CA TRP A 226 2.34 11.63 -0.48
C TRP A 226 1.28 11.24 0.54
N VAL A 227 0.67 12.24 1.20
CA VAL A 227 -0.19 12.08 2.36
C VAL A 227 -1.65 11.96 1.96
N ARG A 228 -2.25 10.81 2.25
CA ARG A 228 -3.67 10.50 2.00
C ARG A 228 -4.57 11.18 3.03
N ARG A 229 -5.68 11.78 2.59
CA ARG A 229 -6.62 12.52 3.45
C ARG A 229 -8.09 12.12 3.21
N GLY A 230 -8.32 10.90 2.72
CA GLY A 230 -9.65 10.36 2.43
C GLY A 230 -10.41 11.23 1.44
N THR A 231 -11.63 11.63 1.81
CA THR A 231 -12.51 12.47 0.97
C THR A 231 -11.95 13.87 0.68
N ARG A 232 -10.90 14.29 1.37
CA ARG A 232 -10.18 15.55 1.11
C ARG A 232 -9.05 15.41 0.09
N GLY A 233 -8.95 14.24 -0.58
CA GLY A 233 -7.89 13.94 -1.54
C GLY A 233 -6.57 13.64 -0.84
N SER A 234 -5.48 14.23 -1.32
CA SER A 234 -4.14 14.02 -0.80
C SER A 234 -3.27 15.28 -0.92
N LEU A 235 -2.16 15.30 -0.18
CA LEU A 235 -1.13 16.33 -0.29
C LEU A 235 0.17 15.66 -0.69
N LEU A 236 0.72 16.07 -1.82
CA LEU A 236 2.02 15.66 -2.31
C LEU A 236 3.07 16.72 -1.95
N SER A 237 4.10 16.32 -1.20
CA SER A 237 5.27 17.12 -0.90
C SER A 237 6.47 16.55 -1.66
N ILE A 238 7.10 17.38 -2.48
CA ILE A 238 8.25 17.04 -3.32
C ILE A 238 9.46 17.78 -2.79
N ALA A 239 10.51 17.06 -2.41
CA ALA A 239 11.76 17.68 -1.94
C ALA A 239 12.36 18.61 -3.02
N ALA A 240 12.84 19.74 -2.58
CA ALA A 240 13.58 20.70 -3.44
C ALA A 240 14.60 21.47 -2.60
N PRO A 241 15.70 22.02 -3.22
CA PRO A 241 16.85 22.56 -2.51
C PRO A 241 16.53 23.70 -1.53
N GLU A 242 15.60 24.58 -1.88
CA GLU A 242 15.26 25.73 -1.01
C GLU A 242 14.06 25.44 -0.10
N ARG A 243 13.01 24.89 -0.69
CA ARG A 243 11.79 24.47 0.03
C ARG A 243 11.02 23.44 -0.78
N PRO A 244 10.34 22.46 -0.13
CA PRO A 244 9.53 21.50 -0.84
C PRO A 244 8.41 22.17 -1.65
N ARG A 245 8.13 21.60 -2.81
CA ARG A 245 6.94 21.92 -3.59
C ARG A 245 5.77 21.17 -3.01
N LEU A 246 4.66 21.85 -2.71
CA LEU A 246 3.46 21.28 -2.13
C LEU A 246 2.31 21.36 -3.12
N VAL A 247 1.66 20.22 -3.35
CA VAL A 247 0.50 20.15 -4.26
C VAL A 247 -0.65 19.42 -3.59
N LEU A 248 -1.81 20.05 -3.55
CA LEU A 248 -3.06 19.38 -3.22
C LEU A 248 -3.57 18.64 -4.46
N VAL A 249 -3.93 17.37 -4.29
CA VAL A 249 -4.58 16.55 -5.30
C VAL A 249 -5.98 16.21 -4.81
N GLY A 250 -6.99 16.71 -5.48
CA GLY A 250 -8.39 16.55 -5.08
C GLY A 250 -8.85 15.09 -5.14
N ALA A 251 -9.81 14.72 -4.31
CA ALA A 251 -10.47 13.44 -4.42
C ALA A 251 -11.42 13.40 -5.63
N SER A 252 -11.48 12.25 -6.31
CA SER A 252 -12.53 12.01 -7.30
C SER A 252 -13.83 11.65 -6.59
N SER A 253 -14.94 12.26 -7.00
CA SER A 253 -16.27 11.96 -6.43
C SER A 253 -16.79 10.64 -6.97
N VAL A 254 -17.08 9.69 -6.07
CA VAL A 254 -17.67 8.38 -6.40
C VAL A 254 -18.70 8.01 -5.35
N GLU A 255 -19.64 7.12 -5.72
CA GLU A 255 -20.48 6.45 -4.72
C GLU A 255 -19.63 5.35 -4.04
N VAL A 256 -19.45 5.47 -2.73
CA VAL A 256 -18.57 4.59 -1.97
C VAL A 256 -19.30 3.31 -1.61
N ALA A 257 -18.78 2.17 -2.06
CA ALA A 257 -19.22 0.82 -1.69
C ALA A 257 -18.40 0.27 -0.51
N ASP A 258 -17.06 0.31 -0.60
CA ASP A 258 -16.11 -0.09 0.45
C ASP A 258 -14.83 0.75 0.30
N VAL A 259 -14.17 1.11 1.40
CA VAL A 259 -12.91 1.85 1.39
C VAL A 259 -11.67 0.95 1.53
N THR A 260 -11.89 -0.35 1.75
CA THR A 260 -10.80 -1.33 1.91
C THR A 260 -9.99 -1.43 0.62
N GLY A 261 -8.66 -1.40 0.73
CA GLY A 261 -7.75 -1.47 -0.41
C GLY A 261 -7.57 -0.16 -1.20
N ALA A 262 -8.27 0.93 -0.83
CA ALA A 262 -8.10 2.22 -1.50
C ALA A 262 -6.67 2.76 -1.41
N GLY A 263 -5.99 2.60 -0.26
CA GLY A 263 -4.59 2.98 -0.09
C GLY A 263 -3.66 2.15 -0.96
N ASP A 264 -3.88 0.84 -1.00
CA ASP A 264 -3.08 -0.12 -1.77
C ASP A 264 -3.19 0.18 -3.27
N SER A 265 -4.42 0.39 -3.75
CA SER A 265 -4.68 0.75 -5.14
C SER A 265 -4.09 2.12 -5.50
N MET A 266 -4.14 3.09 -4.58
CA MET A 266 -3.54 4.40 -4.73
C MET A 266 -2.02 4.31 -4.93
N THR A 267 -1.34 3.53 -4.09
CA THR A 267 0.10 3.26 -4.19
C THR A 267 0.45 2.52 -5.49
N ALA A 268 -0.33 1.49 -5.86
CA ALA A 268 -0.14 0.75 -7.11
C ALA A 268 -0.30 1.64 -8.35
N GLY A 269 -1.35 2.47 -8.40
CA GLY A 269 -1.58 3.40 -9.51
C GLY A 269 -0.47 4.44 -9.67
N TYR A 270 0.04 4.95 -8.54
CA TYR A 270 1.17 5.87 -8.53
C TYR A 270 2.44 5.23 -9.13
N VAL A 271 2.79 4.03 -8.67
CA VAL A 271 3.97 3.30 -9.16
C VAL A 271 3.81 2.95 -10.64
N HIS A 272 2.63 2.45 -11.06
CA HIS A 272 2.35 2.16 -12.46
C HIS A 272 2.59 3.38 -13.35
N ALA A 273 2.02 4.53 -13.01
CA ALA A 273 2.13 5.74 -13.81
C ALA A 273 3.58 6.27 -13.86
N LEU A 274 4.34 6.20 -12.76
CA LEU A 274 5.77 6.53 -12.76
C LEU A 274 6.54 5.69 -13.77
N LEU A 275 6.30 4.38 -13.82
CA LEU A 275 6.99 3.47 -14.72
C LEU A 275 6.56 3.63 -16.18
N GLU A 276 5.37 4.16 -16.44
CA GLU A 276 4.92 4.58 -17.77
C GLU A 276 5.48 5.95 -18.19
N GLY A 277 6.32 6.59 -17.34
CA GLY A 277 7.02 7.84 -17.63
C GLY A 277 6.26 9.11 -17.25
N ALA A 278 5.17 8.99 -16.48
CA ALA A 278 4.49 10.15 -15.92
C ALA A 278 5.35 10.85 -14.87
N ASP A 279 5.19 12.16 -14.73
CA ASP A 279 5.81 12.86 -13.60
C ASP A 279 5.10 12.50 -12.27
N VAL A 280 5.72 12.89 -11.15
CA VAL A 280 5.25 12.57 -9.80
C VAL A 280 3.83 13.06 -9.52
N LEU A 281 3.45 14.23 -10.07
CA LEU A 281 2.12 14.80 -9.90
C LEU A 281 1.08 14.06 -10.74
N GLU A 282 1.40 13.73 -11.98
CA GLU A 282 0.55 12.93 -12.85
C GLU A 282 0.35 11.53 -12.27
N SER A 283 1.41 10.95 -11.70
CA SER A 283 1.37 9.66 -10.99
C SER A 283 0.47 9.72 -9.75
N ALA A 284 0.54 10.80 -8.97
CA ALA A 284 -0.37 11.01 -7.84
C ALA A 284 -1.83 11.15 -8.28
N ARG A 285 -2.10 11.84 -9.39
CA ARG A 285 -3.47 11.91 -9.97
C ARG A 285 -3.98 10.55 -10.40
N TYR A 286 -3.14 9.76 -11.06
CA TYR A 286 -3.47 8.41 -11.49
C TYR A 286 -3.85 7.52 -10.29
N GLY A 287 -3.01 7.50 -9.26
CA GLY A 287 -3.28 6.77 -8.02
C GLY A 287 -4.56 7.25 -7.32
N GLN A 288 -4.83 8.57 -7.29
CA GLN A 288 -6.05 9.13 -6.70
C GLN A 288 -7.32 8.65 -7.44
N VAL A 289 -7.28 8.55 -8.76
CA VAL A 289 -8.40 8.02 -9.56
C VAL A 289 -8.57 6.52 -9.32
N LEU A 290 -7.48 5.77 -9.26
CA LEU A 290 -7.55 4.35 -8.99
C LEU A 290 -8.13 4.05 -7.59
N ALA A 291 -7.75 4.84 -6.57
CA ALA A 291 -8.34 4.74 -5.23
C ALA A 291 -9.87 5.00 -5.26
N ALA A 292 -10.32 5.99 -6.02
CA ALA A 292 -11.75 6.27 -6.17
C ALA A 292 -12.50 5.11 -6.86
N LEU A 293 -11.91 4.53 -7.91
CA LEU A 293 -12.45 3.36 -8.59
C LEU A 293 -12.54 2.14 -7.67
N THR A 294 -11.54 1.94 -6.80
CA THR A 294 -11.56 0.88 -5.79
C THR A 294 -12.66 1.14 -4.76
N CYS A 295 -12.80 2.36 -4.25
CA CYS A 295 -13.87 2.71 -3.32
C CYS A 295 -15.29 2.50 -3.90
N ALA A 296 -15.46 2.57 -5.21
CA ALA A 296 -16.73 2.31 -5.89
C ALA A 296 -17.00 0.81 -6.14
N SER A 297 -16.10 -0.09 -5.70
CA SER A 297 -16.22 -1.54 -5.80
C SER A 297 -16.43 -2.16 -4.41
N PRO A 298 -17.17 -3.25 -4.29
CA PRO A 298 -17.22 -4.03 -3.05
C PRO A 298 -15.93 -4.85 -2.80
N ASP A 299 -15.06 -4.98 -3.80
CA ASP A 299 -13.85 -5.79 -3.75
C ASP A 299 -12.66 -4.95 -3.29
N THR A 300 -11.80 -5.51 -2.46
CA THR A 300 -10.54 -4.88 -1.99
C THR A 300 -9.59 -4.55 -3.15
N VAL A 301 -9.54 -5.41 -4.17
CA VAL A 301 -8.93 -5.16 -5.47
C VAL A 301 -9.99 -5.34 -6.54
N ARG A 302 -10.20 -4.33 -7.33
CA ARG A 302 -11.22 -4.33 -8.38
C ARG A 302 -10.90 -5.36 -9.46
N THR A 303 -11.79 -6.34 -9.68
CA THR A 303 -11.53 -7.50 -10.56
C THR A 303 -11.53 -7.16 -12.04
N ASP A 304 -12.25 -6.10 -12.46
CA ASP A 304 -12.30 -5.58 -13.83
C ASP A 304 -11.31 -4.42 -14.09
N LEU A 305 -10.35 -4.21 -13.18
CA LEU A 305 -9.34 -3.16 -13.32
C LEU A 305 -8.49 -3.36 -14.57
N THR A 306 -8.35 -2.26 -15.33
CA THR A 306 -7.41 -2.15 -16.46
C THR A 306 -6.88 -0.72 -16.55
N ALA A 307 -5.71 -0.52 -17.15
CA ALA A 307 -5.18 0.82 -17.42
C ALA A 307 -6.13 1.67 -18.28
N ALA A 308 -6.85 1.05 -19.22
CA ALA A 308 -7.86 1.73 -20.04
C ALA A 308 -9.04 2.27 -19.22
N LEU A 309 -9.49 1.52 -18.19
CA LEU A 309 -10.55 1.97 -17.29
C LEU A 309 -10.11 3.20 -16.51
N VAL A 310 -8.88 3.20 -15.97
CA VAL A 310 -8.32 4.34 -15.22
C VAL A 310 -8.15 5.56 -16.14
N ALA A 311 -7.61 5.38 -17.34
CA ALA A 311 -7.44 6.46 -18.33
C ALA A 311 -8.77 7.11 -18.72
N ALA A 312 -9.83 6.32 -18.90
CA ALA A 312 -11.17 6.85 -19.17
C ALA A 312 -11.70 7.71 -18.01
N HIS A 313 -11.49 7.29 -16.75
CA HIS A 313 -11.90 8.07 -15.58
C HIS A 313 -11.03 9.32 -15.38
N LEU A 314 -9.72 9.25 -15.61
CA LEU A 314 -8.84 10.43 -15.60
C LEU A 314 -9.34 11.52 -16.53
N THR A 315 -9.79 11.15 -17.74
CA THR A 315 -10.31 12.10 -18.71
C THR A 315 -11.62 12.75 -18.24
N GLN A 316 -12.46 12.01 -17.50
CA GLN A 316 -13.77 12.47 -17.05
C GLN A 316 -13.71 13.29 -15.77
N THR A 317 -12.83 12.93 -14.81
CA THR A 317 -12.87 13.47 -13.45
C THR A 317 -11.72 14.38 -13.09
N GLN A 318 -10.62 14.36 -13.87
CA GLN A 318 -9.35 15.09 -13.63
C GLN A 318 -9.23 15.65 -12.20
N PRO A 319 -8.64 14.93 -11.23
CA PRO A 319 -8.49 15.45 -9.87
C PRO A 319 -7.89 16.85 -9.92
N ALA A 320 -8.59 17.82 -9.37
CA ALA A 320 -8.10 19.19 -9.32
C ALA A 320 -6.75 19.21 -8.59
N THR A 321 -5.81 20.00 -9.09
CA THR A 321 -4.53 20.20 -8.42
C THR A 321 -4.33 21.67 -8.12
N GLU A 322 -3.87 21.95 -6.90
CA GLU A 322 -3.56 23.28 -6.45
C GLU A 322 -2.15 23.31 -5.88
N GLU A 323 -1.27 24.06 -6.51
CA GLU A 323 0.07 24.31 -5.97
C GLU A 323 0.00 25.34 -4.84
N ILE A 324 0.55 24.99 -3.68
CA ILE A 324 0.51 25.84 -2.51
C ILE A 324 1.80 26.66 -2.45
N ASN A 325 1.71 27.90 -2.92
CA ASN A 325 2.77 28.89 -2.80
C ASN A 325 2.73 29.55 -1.42
N ARG A 326 3.59 29.16 -0.50
CA ARG A 326 3.80 29.84 0.79
C ARG A 326 5.24 30.21 1.02
#